data_3cd9b69da3d6a0f723a5ebde4d094650
#
_entry.id   3cd9b69da3d6a0f723a5ebde4d094650
#
_cell.length_a   1.000
_cell.length_b   1.000
_cell.length_c   1.000
_cell.angle_alpha   90.00
_cell.angle_beta   90.00
_cell.angle_gamma   90.00
#
_symmetry.space_group_name_H-M   'P 1'
#
loop_
_entity.id
_entity.type
_entity.pdbx_description
1 polymer ?
#
loop_
_entity_poly.entity_id
_entity_poly.type
_entity_poly.pdbx_seq_one_letter_code
_entity_poly.pdbx_strand_id
1 'polypeptide(L)'
;MANVLSEPALPNCASRSEEVLLEKTAVPMSQLALEAKAAAEANPHDPELWIKYGRALRRQMMHREAIAAYCMGLSYNPFYPLLYRHRAHAYINIGEYTASAATFEVALRLDPSNWDCWYHQGVAYYLSGQYERAEVSFRGCFGRSDLFDDDVATKDWLWLTLMRLGKEKEAAEVVADIKPGHAVQYADCGYYNRVLVYNGTITPEEAMEAAGKGDGHLYATASYGIACYYLFHGERAKAYDILKKIDEDSSWGGFAEHAGRRDFAQWQD
;
A
#
# COMPACT_ATOMS: atom_id res chain seq x y z
N MET A 1 22.07 10.09 24.46
CA MET A 1 21.23 10.29 23.27
C MET A 1 19.98 9.45 23.49
N ALA A 2 18.88 10.12 23.74
CA ALA A 2 17.64 9.46 24.16
C ALA A 2 16.98 8.78 22.96
N ASN A 3 16.56 7.57 23.20
CA ASN A 3 15.77 6.73 22.32
C ASN A 3 14.45 7.45 21.93
N VAL A 4 14.38 8.09 20.77
CA VAL A 4 13.25 8.91 20.32
C VAL A 4 12.17 8.07 19.65
N LEU A 5 12.35 6.77 19.55
CA LEU A 5 11.37 5.85 18.98
C LEU A 5 11.10 4.71 19.98
N SER A 6 10.35 5.03 21.05
CA SER A 6 9.56 3.96 21.68
C SER A 6 8.72 3.33 20.57
N GLU A 7 8.73 2.00 20.47
CA GLU A 7 7.84 1.28 19.56
C GLU A 7 6.44 1.87 19.73
N PRO A 8 5.83 2.41 18.65
CA PRO A 8 4.47 2.87 18.76
C PRO A 8 3.62 1.65 19.14
N ALA A 9 2.93 1.74 20.25
CA ALA A 9 1.87 0.80 20.52
C ALA A 9 0.96 0.82 19.29
N LEU A 10 0.94 -0.29 18.55
CA LEU A 10 0.03 -0.43 17.40
C LEU A 10 -1.35 -0.03 17.91
N PRO A 11 -2.03 0.95 17.27
CA PRO A 11 -3.41 1.20 17.60
C PRO A 11 -4.09 -0.15 17.52
N ASN A 12 -4.87 -0.50 18.53
CA ASN A 12 -5.42 -1.83 18.78
C ASN A 12 -6.20 -2.40 17.60
N CYS A 13 -5.54 -2.62 16.45
CA CYS A 13 -6.07 -3.41 15.33
C CYS A 13 -6.18 -4.90 15.72
N ALA A 14 -5.53 -5.31 16.80
CA ALA A 14 -5.54 -6.67 17.30
C ALA A 14 -6.87 -7.10 17.96
N SER A 15 -7.83 -6.19 18.15
CA SER A 15 -9.12 -6.51 18.78
C SER A 15 -10.32 -6.41 17.84
N ARG A 16 -10.12 -6.19 16.54
CA ARG A 16 -11.21 -6.42 15.61
C ARG A 16 -11.41 -7.92 15.52
N SER A 17 -12.45 -8.40 16.20
CA SER A 17 -12.90 -9.79 16.15
C SER A 17 -13.06 -10.23 14.68
N GLU A 18 -12.87 -11.53 14.41
CA GLU A 18 -13.18 -12.13 13.12
C GLU A 18 -14.59 -11.75 12.61
N GLU A 19 -15.54 -11.46 13.53
CA GLU A 19 -16.86 -10.96 13.24
C GLU A 19 -16.87 -9.66 12.44
N VAL A 20 -15.97 -8.71 12.72
CA VAL A 20 -15.85 -7.45 11.96
C VAL A 20 -15.29 -7.71 10.56
N LEU A 21 -14.42 -8.72 10.39
CA LEU A 21 -13.91 -9.13 9.07
C LEU A 21 -14.99 -9.79 8.21
N LEU A 22 -15.98 -10.42 8.84
CA LEU A 22 -17.07 -11.13 8.18
C LEU A 22 -18.35 -10.30 8.05
N GLU A 23 -18.38 -9.08 8.60
CA GLU A 23 -19.53 -8.19 8.46
C GLU A 23 -19.75 -7.85 6.99
N LYS A 24 -20.92 -8.23 6.49
CA LYS A 24 -21.27 -8.02 5.08
C LYS A 24 -21.53 -6.55 4.81
N THR A 25 -21.05 -6.11 3.65
CA THR A 25 -21.34 -4.77 3.16
C THR A 25 -22.84 -4.63 2.88
N ALA A 26 -23.45 -3.56 3.39
CA ALA A 26 -24.90 -3.31 3.23
C ALA A 26 -25.31 -2.90 1.80
N VAL A 27 -24.35 -2.80 0.87
CA VAL A 27 -24.56 -2.38 -0.52
C VAL A 27 -24.83 -3.62 -1.38
N PRO A 28 -25.86 -3.59 -2.27
CA PRO A 28 -26.11 -4.70 -3.19
C PRO A 28 -24.94 -4.86 -4.19
N MET A 29 -24.63 -6.11 -4.53
CA MET A 29 -23.67 -6.41 -5.58
C MET A 29 -24.12 -5.86 -6.93
N SER A 30 -23.17 -5.30 -7.70
CA SER A 30 -23.40 -4.90 -9.08
C SER A 30 -23.70 -6.09 -9.98
N GLN A 31 -24.32 -5.82 -11.12
CA GLN A 31 -24.57 -6.84 -12.13
C GLN A 31 -23.27 -7.58 -12.55
N LEU A 32 -22.17 -6.82 -12.71
CA LEU A 32 -20.85 -7.38 -13.02
C LEU A 32 -20.38 -8.37 -11.93
N ALA A 33 -20.59 -8.06 -10.66
CA ALA A 33 -20.20 -8.95 -9.57
C ALA A 33 -21.08 -10.20 -9.50
N LEU A 34 -22.39 -10.06 -9.77
CA LEU A 34 -23.33 -11.19 -9.84
C LEU A 34 -22.98 -12.15 -10.98
N GLU A 35 -22.69 -11.64 -12.17
CA GLU A 35 -22.28 -12.44 -13.33
C GLU A 35 -20.94 -13.15 -13.08
N ALA A 36 -19.96 -12.43 -12.50
CA ALA A 36 -18.68 -13.03 -12.17
C ALA A 36 -18.82 -14.13 -11.09
N LYS A 37 -19.69 -13.93 -10.10
CA LYS A 37 -20.03 -14.94 -9.09
C LYS A 37 -20.60 -16.21 -9.76
N ALA A 38 -21.63 -16.04 -10.60
CA ALA A 38 -22.27 -17.18 -11.28
C ALA A 38 -21.26 -17.96 -12.15
N ALA A 39 -20.35 -17.26 -12.83
CA ALA A 39 -19.30 -17.90 -13.63
C ALA A 39 -18.33 -18.71 -12.76
N ALA A 40 -17.91 -18.15 -11.60
CA ALA A 40 -17.00 -18.85 -10.67
C ALA A 40 -17.68 -20.09 -10.04
N GLU A 41 -18.94 -19.98 -9.65
CA GLU A 41 -19.70 -21.08 -9.07
C GLU A 41 -19.98 -22.21 -10.12
N ALA A 42 -20.16 -21.86 -11.39
CA ALA A 42 -20.34 -22.84 -12.47
C ALA A 42 -19.05 -23.59 -12.82
N ASN A 43 -17.87 -22.98 -12.62
CA ASN A 43 -16.57 -23.58 -12.92
C ASN A 43 -15.59 -23.35 -11.75
N PRO A 44 -15.81 -23.97 -10.59
CA PRO A 44 -15.11 -23.64 -9.36
C PRO A 44 -13.61 -23.97 -9.38
N HIS A 45 -13.17 -24.85 -10.28
CA HIS A 45 -11.76 -25.21 -10.47
C HIS A 45 -10.97 -24.22 -11.35
N ASP A 46 -11.63 -23.21 -11.94
CA ASP A 46 -10.94 -22.14 -12.65
C ASP A 46 -10.61 -20.99 -11.68
N PRO A 47 -9.33 -20.81 -11.27
CA PRO A 47 -8.94 -19.78 -10.31
C PRO A 47 -9.14 -18.35 -10.83
N GLU A 48 -9.07 -18.15 -12.16
CA GLU A 48 -9.23 -16.84 -12.77
C GLU A 48 -10.67 -16.30 -12.62
N LEU A 49 -11.66 -17.19 -12.57
CA LEU A 49 -13.04 -16.77 -12.36
C LEU A 49 -13.26 -16.26 -10.93
N TRP A 50 -12.65 -16.89 -9.93
CA TRP A 50 -12.66 -16.38 -8.56
C TRP A 50 -11.92 -15.04 -8.42
N ILE A 51 -10.81 -14.86 -9.15
CA ILE A 51 -10.11 -13.58 -9.22
C ILE A 51 -10.99 -12.50 -9.83
N LYS A 52 -11.66 -12.80 -10.96
CA LYS A 52 -12.60 -11.87 -11.61
C LYS A 52 -13.73 -11.46 -10.67
N TYR A 53 -14.31 -12.43 -9.96
CA TYR A 53 -15.38 -12.16 -8.98
C TYR A 53 -14.88 -11.27 -7.84
N GLY A 54 -13.77 -11.62 -7.20
CA GLY A 54 -13.21 -10.81 -6.11
C GLY A 54 -12.81 -9.40 -6.57
N ARG A 55 -12.26 -9.25 -7.79
CA ARG A 55 -11.97 -7.91 -8.37
C ARG A 55 -13.22 -7.08 -8.62
N ALA A 56 -14.32 -7.70 -9.07
CA ALA A 56 -15.60 -7.03 -9.25
C ALA A 56 -16.15 -6.49 -7.91
N LEU A 57 -16.02 -7.30 -6.85
CA LEU A 57 -16.38 -6.90 -5.49
C LEU A 57 -15.51 -5.73 -4.98
N ARG A 58 -14.20 -5.80 -5.17
CA ARG A 58 -13.27 -4.72 -4.74
C ARG A 58 -13.56 -3.37 -5.41
N ARG A 59 -14.02 -3.37 -6.68
CA ARG A 59 -14.44 -2.13 -7.36
C ARG A 59 -15.62 -1.43 -6.67
N GLN A 60 -16.38 -2.16 -5.85
CA GLN A 60 -17.48 -1.66 -5.04
C GLN A 60 -17.09 -1.47 -3.57
N MET A 61 -15.79 -1.48 -3.25
CA MET A 61 -15.27 -1.42 -1.88
C MET A 61 -15.71 -2.59 -0.97
N MET A 62 -16.24 -3.67 -1.56
CA MET A 62 -16.66 -4.90 -0.88
C MET A 62 -15.45 -5.81 -0.62
N HIS A 63 -14.50 -5.31 0.16
CA HIS A 63 -13.21 -6.00 0.35
C HIS A 63 -13.33 -7.31 1.14
N ARG A 64 -14.25 -7.39 2.11
CA ARG A 64 -14.48 -8.59 2.92
C ARG A 64 -15.07 -9.71 2.10
N GLU A 65 -16.04 -9.39 1.27
CA GLU A 65 -16.65 -10.32 0.32
C GLU A 65 -15.64 -10.77 -0.74
N ALA A 66 -14.74 -9.88 -1.18
CA ALA A 66 -13.67 -10.24 -2.09
C ALA A 66 -12.68 -11.22 -1.43
N ILE A 67 -12.32 -11.02 -0.16
CA ILE A 67 -11.50 -11.97 0.61
C ILE A 67 -12.18 -13.34 0.66
N ALA A 68 -13.49 -13.39 0.94
CA ALA A 68 -14.25 -14.63 0.94
C ALA A 68 -14.25 -15.32 -0.45
N ALA A 69 -14.42 -14.56 -1.52
CA ALA A 69 -14.35 -15.07 -2.89
C ALA A 69 -12.96 -15.68 -3.19
N TYR A 70 -11.88 -15.02 -2.83
CA TYR A 70 -10.51 -15.55 -2.99
C TYR A 70 -10.28 -16.80 -2.13
N CYS A 71 -10.82 -16.85 -0.92
CA CYS A 71 -10.75 -18.05 -0.08
C CYS A 71 -11.51 -19.25 -0.72
N MET A 72 -12.66 -19.00 -1.33
CA MET A 72 -13.36 -20.02 -2.10
C MET A 72 -12.51 -20.52 -3.28
N GLY A 73 -11.90 -19.63 -4.05
CA GLY A 73 -10.97 -20.00 -5.12
C GLY A 73 -9.80 -20.84 -4.61
N LEU A 74 -9.23 -20.49 -3.46
CA LEU A 74 -8.14 -21.23 -2.82
C LEU A 74 -8.55 -22.60 -2.29
N SER A 75 -9.81 -22.80 -1.92
CA SER A 75 -10.29 -24.13 -1.51
C SER A 75 -10.27 -25.15 -2.64
N TYR A 76 -10.40 -24.69 -3.89
CA TYR A 76 -10.29 -25.49 -5.10
C TYR A 76 -8.87 -25.51 -5.69
N ASN A 77 -8.12 -24.41 -5.53
CA ASN A 77 -6.81 -24.21 -6.16
C ASN A 77 -5.78 -23.67 -5.13
N PRO A 78 -5.36 -24.51 -4.14
CA PRO A 78 -4.56 -24.07 -3.01
C PRO A 78 -3.11 -23.65 -3.38
N PHE A 79 -2.64 -23.96 -4.59
CA PHE A 79 -1.30 -23.63 -5.06
C PHE A 79 -1.30 -22.54 -6.15
N TYR A 80 -2.39 -21.79 -6.32
CA TYR A 80 -2.47 -20.72 -7.31
C TYR A 80 -2.04 -19.36 -6.70
N PRO A 81 -0.84 -18.84 -7.02
CA PRO A 81 -0.25 -17.71 -6.31
C PRO A 81 -1.03 -16.41 -6.43
N LEU A 82 -1.70 -16.17 -7.58
CA LEU A 82 -2.45 -14.93 -7.79
C LEU A 82 -3.70 -14.82 -6.91
N LEU A 83 -4.30 -15.93 -6.49
CA LEU A 83 -5.40 -15.88 -5.51
C LEU A 83 -4.90 -15.38 -4.15
N TYR A 84 -3.74 -15.84 -3.69
CA TYR A 84 -3.10 -15.31 -2.48
C TYR A 84 -2.76 -13.84 -2.64
N ARG A 85 -2.16 -13.45 -3.78
CA ARG A 85 -1.83 -12.05 -4.08
C ARG A 85 -3.05 -11.14 -3.97
N HIS A 86 -4.16 -11.50 -4.60
CA HIS A 86 -5.38 -10.69 -4.59
C HIS A 86 -6.03 -10.64 -3.21
N ARG A 87 -6.03 -11.76 -2.46
CA ARG A 87 -6.51 -11.81 -1.08
C ARG A 87 -5.67 -10.93 -0.17
N ALA A 88 -4.35 -11.03 -0.26
CA ALA A 88 -3.42 -10.24 0.54
C ALA A 88 -3.61 -8.74 0.32
N HIS A 89 -3.77 -8.30 -0.93
CA HIS A 89 -4.05 -6.91 -1.23
C HIS A 89 -5.39 -6.44 -0.63
N ALA A 90 -6.43 -7.28 -0.65
CA ALA A 90 -7.71 -6.94 -0.03
C ALA A 90 -7.59 -6.81 1.50
N TYR A 91 -6.71 -7.57 2.15
CA TYR A 91 -6.39 -7.39 3.56
C TYR A 91 -5.76 -6.03 3.87
N ILE A 92 -4.87 -5.50 2.99
CA ILE A 92 -4.35 -4.13 3.18
C ILE A 92 -5.51 -3.13 3.22
N ASN A 93 -6.44 -3.23 2.26
CA ASN A 93 -7.54 -2.27 2.13
C ASN A 93 -8.46 -2.22 3.36
N ILE A 94 -8.52 -3.28 4.17
CA ILE A 94 -9.32 -3.31 5.42
C ILE A 94 -8.47 -3.14 6.68
N GLY A 95 -7.17 -2.82 6.55
CA GLY A 95 -6.28 -2.57 7.68
C GLY A 95 -5.70 -3.83 8.34
N GLU A 96 -5.88 -5.01 7.76
CA GLU A 96 -5.39 -6.29 8.29
C GLU A 96 -3.97 -6.58 7.76
N TYR A 97 -3.01 -5.72 8.13
CA TYR A 97 -1.66 -5.73 7.55
C TYR A 97 -0.88 -7.00 7.88
N THR A 98 -1.02 -7.55 9.08
CA THR A 98 -0.35 -8.80 9.48
C THR A 98 -0.86 -9.99 8.66
N ALA A 99 -2.18 -10.10 8.48
CA ALA A 99 -2.78 -11.14 7.64
C ALA A 99 -2.38 -10.96 6.17
N SER A 100 -2.28 -9.71 5.71
CA SER A 100 -1.79 -9.37 4.37
C SER A 100 -0.36 -9.87 4.17
N ALA A 101 0.57 -9.46 5.02
CA ALA A 101 1.99 -9.83 4.91
C ALA A 101 2.20 -11.35 4.95
N ALA A 102 1.51 -12.06 5.84
CA ALA A 102 1.54 -13.53 5.91
C ALA A 102 0.98 -14.17 4.63
N THR A 103 -0.05 -13.58 4.03
CA THR A 103 -0.66 -14.08 2.80
C THR A 103 0.26 -13.86 1.59
N PHE A 104 0.94 -12.70 1.51
CA PHE A 104 1.98 -12.46 0.49
C PHE A 104 3.17 -13.39 0.63
N GLU A 105 3.56 -13.75 1.86
CA GLU A 105 4.62 -14.74 2.10
C GLU A 105 4.28 -16.08 1.43
N VAL A 106 3.01 -16.54 1.50
CA VAL A 106 2.58 -17.74 0.80
C VAL A 106 2.64 -17.55 -0.72
N ALA A 107 2.16 -16.40 -1.23
CA ALA A 107 2.22 -16.10 -2.66
C ALA A 107 3.66 -16.14 -3.19
N LEU A 108 4.61 -15.55 -2.44
CA LEU A 108 6.03 -15.49 -2.80
C LEU A 108 6.74 -16.83 -2.70
N ARG A 109 6.29 -17.75 -1.84
CA ARG A 109 6.80 -19.14 -1.82
C ARG A 109 6.36 -19.92 -3.04
N LEU A 110 5.19 -19.61 -3.60
CA LEU A 110 4.67 -20.22 -4.82
C LEU A 110 5.24 -19.57 -6.09
N ASP A 111 5.43 -18.25 -6.07
CA ASP A 111 6.02 -17.47 -7.17
C ASP A 111 6.95 -16.37 -6.62
N PRO A 112 8.25 -16.67 -6.43
CA PRO A 112 9.23 -15.71 -5.89
C PRO A 112 9.62 -14.63 -6.91
N SER A 113 9.23 -14.75 -8.17
CA SER A 113 9.55 -13.77 -9.21
C SER A 113 8.58 -12.60 -9.26
N ASN A 114 7.45 -12.68 -8.58
CA ASN A 114 6.37 -11.73 -8.66
C ASN A 114 6.71 -10.42 -7.92
N TRP A 115 7.10 -9.37 -8.69
CA TRP A 115 7.43 -8.06 -8.17
C TRP A 115 6.28 -7.47 -7.32
N ASP A 116 5.06 -7.57 -7.81
CA ASP A 116 3.88 -7.01 -7.15
C ASP A 116 3.64 -7.61 -5.75
N CYS A 117 3.94 -8.90 -5.56
CA CYS A 117 3.88 -9.54 -4.24
C CYS A 117 4.95 -9.01 -3.29
N TRP A 118 6.19 -8.83 -3.75
CA TRP A 118 7.25 -8.23 -2.94
C TRP A 118 6.92 -6.80 -2.54
N TYR A 119 6.46 -6.00 -3.51
CA TYR A 119 6.10 -4.60 -3.28
C TYR A 119 4.99 -4.44 -2.25
N HIS A 120 3.88 -5.15 -2.43
CA HIS A 120 2.75 -5.03 -1.51
C HIS A 120 2.99 -5.69 -0.15
N GLN A 121 3.85 -6.72 -0.07
CA GLN A 121 4.32 -7.25 1.21
C GLN A 121 5.12 -6.18 1.97
N GLY A 122 6.01 -5.46 1.27
CA GLY A 122 6.74 -4.33 1.84
C GLY A 122 5.81 -3.25 2.37
N VAL A 123 4.77 -2.88 1.60
CA VAL A 123 3.74 -1.93 2.04
C VAL A 123 3.00 -2.44 3.29
N ALA A 124 2.61 -3.72 3.34
CA ALA A 124 1.95 -4.29 4.50
C ALA A 124 2.83 -4.24 5.76
N TYR A 125 4.12 -4.55 5.63
CA TYR A 125 5.07 -4.42 6.73
C TYR A 125 5.29 -2.96 7.15
N TYR A 126 5.40 -2.03 6.19
CA TYR A 126 5.52 -0.61 6.50
C TYR A 126 4.31 -0.09 7.28
N LEU A 127 3.09 -0.42 6.82
CA LEU A 127 1.84 -0.02 7.47
C LEU A 127 1.68 -0.62 8.88
N SER A 128 2.26 -1.80 9.12
CA SER A 128 2.28 -2.42 10.46
C SER A 128 3.46 -2.00 11.34
N GLY A 129 4.33 -1.06 10.87
CA GLY A 129 5.48 -0.57 11.61
C GLY A 129 6.68 -1.53 11.64
N GLN A 130 6.66 -2.60 10.86
CA GLN A 130 7.75 -3.60 10.79
C GLN A 130 8.76 -3.20 9.70
N TYR A 131 9.47 -2.09 9.93
CA TYR A 131 10.28 -1.44 8.91
C TYR A 131 11.47 -2.28 8.42
N GLU A 132 12.10 -3.09 9.28
CA GLU A 132 13.18 -3.99 8.86
C GLU A 132 12.68 -5.05 7.87
N ARG A 133 11.48 -5.57 8.09
CA ARG A 133 10.86 -6.52 7.15
C ARG A 133 10.40 -5.83 5.87
N ALA A 134 9.90 -4.60 5.97
CA ALA A 134 9.53 -3.79 4.82
C ALA A 134 10.76 -3.55 3.92
N GLU A 135 11.92 -3.20 4.50
CA GLU A 135 13.16 -3.03 3.76
C GLU A 135 13.53 -4.30 2.98
N VAL A 136 13.49 -5.47 3.62
CA VAL A 136 13.78 -6.75 2.95
C VAL A 136 12.85 -6.98 1.77
N SER A 137 11.56 -6.71 1.93
CA SER A 137 10.57 -6.90 0.88
C SER A 137 10.76 -5.92 -0.28
N PHE A 138 10.99 -4.63 -0.01
CA PHE A 138 11.25 -3.65 -1.08
C PHE A 138 12.56 -3.91 -1.81
N ARG A 139 13.63 -4.33 -1.12
CA ARG A 139 14.88 -4.76 -1.78
C ARG A 139 14.64 -6.02 -2.63
N GLY A 140 13.69 -6.86 -2.25
CA GLY A 140 13.24 -8.00 -3.04
C GLY A 140 12.59 -7.63 -4.37
N CYS A 141 12.13 -6.39 -4.57
CA CYS A 141 11.57 -5.93 -5.84
C CYS A 141 12.62 -5.79 -6.96
N PHE A 142 13.86 -5.44 -6.60
CA PHE A 142 14.89 -5.13 -7.61
C PHE A 142 15.20 -6.34 -8.50
N GLY A 143 15.24 -6.06 -9.82
CA GLY A 143 15.48 -7.08 -10.84
C GLY A 143 14.28 -8.00 -11.12
N ARG A 144 13.09 -7.67 -10.62
CA ARG A 144 11.84 -8.42 -10.84
C ARG A 144 10.81 -7.70 -11.71
N SER A 145 11.07 -6.46 -12.07
CA SER A 145 10.31 -5.70 -13.08
C SER A 145 11.26 -4.83 -13.87
N ASP A 146 10.99 -4.67 -15.16
CA ASP A 146 11.72 -3.76 -16.06
C ASP A 146 10.95 -2.43 -16.26
N LEU A 147 9.82 -2.25 -15.58
CA LEU A 147 9.02 -1.04 -15.67
C LEU A 147 9.60 0.07 -14.79
N PHE A 148 9.81 1.25 -15.37
CA PHE A 148 10.31 2.41 -14.65
C PHE A 148 9.39 2.82 -13.50
N ASP A 149 8.08 2.76 -13.70
CA ASP A 149 7.09 3.08 -12.66
C ASP A 149 7.20 2.16 -11.44
N ASP A 150 7.48 0.87 -11.64
CA ASP A 150 7.66 -0.11 -10.58
C ASP A 150 8.95 0.18 -9.79
N ASP A 151 10.02 0.58 -10.48
CA ASP A 151 11.27 0.99 -9.85
C ASP A 151 11.07 2.25 -9.00
N VAL A 152 10.39 3.26 -9.54
CA VAL A 152 10.04 4.50 -8.83
C VAL A 152 9.19 4.22 -7.59
N ALA A 153 8.12 3.42 -7.74
CA ALA A 153 7.26 3.07 -6.62
C ALA A 153 8.01 2.29 -5.53
N THR A 154 8.89 1.37 -5.92
CA THR A 154 9.76 0.63 -5.00
C THR A 154 10.70 1.56 -4.24
N LYS A 155 11.41 2.44 -4.95
CA LYS A 155 12.37 3.39 -4.37
C LYS A 155 11.71 4.39 -3.44
N ASP A 156 10.49 4.83 -3.76
CA ASP A 156 9.71 5.71 -2.91
C ASP A 156 9.43 5.10 -1.53
N TRP A 157 8.82 3.91 -1.50
CA TRP A 157 8.53 3.25 -0.23
C TRP A 157 9.79 2.74 0.50
N LEU A 158 10.82 2.36 -0.23
CA LEU A 158 12.10 1.99 0.37
C LEU A 158 12.79 3.20 1.01
N TRP A 159 12.75 4.36 0.37
CA TRP A 159 13.26 5.61 0.96
C TRP A 159 12.55 5.92 2.29
N LEU A 160 11.21 5.91 2.28
CA LEU A 160 10.41 6.11 3.50
C LEU A 160 10.78 5.11 4.59
N THR A 161 10.97 3.85 4.23
CA THR A 161 11.35 2.77 5.15
C THR A 161 12.74 3.01 5.75
N LEU A 162 13.72 3.34 4.93
CA LEU A 162 15.09 3.61 5.36
C LEU A 162 15.17 4.84 6.28
N MET A 163 14.41 5.89 5.98
CA MET A 163 14.31 7.05 6.84
C MET A 163 13.70 6.71 8.22
N ARG A 164 12.68 5.84 8.27
CA ARG A 164 12.12 5.32 9.54
C ARG A 164 13.16 4.52 10.34
N LEU A 165 14.08 3.86 9.68
CA LEU A 165 15.17 3.08 10.29
C LEU A 165 16.40 3.93 10.65
N GLY A 166 16.40 5.24 10.35
CA GLY A 166 17.56 6.13 10.56
C GLY A 166 18.72 5.86 9.60
N LYS A 167 18.47 5.20 8.46
CA LYS A 167 19.44 4.85 7.43
C LYS A 167 19.51 5.91 6.33
N GLU A 168 19.73 7.17 6.71
CA GLU A 168 19.67 8.34 5.82
C GLU A 168 20.59 8.24 4.60
N LYS A 169 21.82 7.72 4.80
CA LYS A 169 22.78 7.55 3.70
C LYS A 169 22.26 6.57 2.64
N GLU A 170 21.76 5.41 3.07
CA GLU A 170 21.19 4.43 2.15
C GLU A 170 19.92 4.96 1.47
N ALA A 171 19.10 5.72 2.19
CA ALA A 171 17.92 6.37 1.62
C ALA A 171 18.30 7.33 0.49
N ALA A 172 19.32 8.16 0.67
CA ALA A 172 19.81 9.05 -0.39
C ALA A 172 20.36 8.28 -1.59
N GLU A 173 21.10 7.20 -1.35
CA GLU A 173 21.69 6.37 -2.42
C GLU A 173 20.61 5.71 -3.30
N VAL A 174 19.52 5.24 -2.68
CA VAL A 174 18.45 4.49 -3.38
C VAL A 174 17.69 5.32 -4.42
N VAL A 175 17.62 6.64 -4.24
CA VAL A 175 16.88 7.56 -5.13
C VAL A 175 17.77 8.40 -6.05
N ALA A 176 19.10 8.28 -5.93
CA ALA A 176 20.06 9.17 -6.59
C ALA A 176 20.08 9.08 -8.12
N ASP A 177 19.72 7.93 -8.67
CA ASP A 177 19.70 7.65 -10.11
C ASP A 177 18.42 8.12 -10.82
N ILE A 178 17.35 8.43 -10.08
CA ILE A 178 16.09 8.92 -10.67
C ILE A 178 16.26 10.36 -11.12
N LYS A 179 16.04 10.62 -12.41
CA LYS A 179 16.20 11.92 -13.07
C LYS A 179 14.88 12.42 -13.63
N PRO A 180 14.71 13.76 -13.76
CA PRO A 180 13.50 14.33 -14.37
C PRO A 180 13.40 14.01 -15.85
N GLY A 181 12.17 14.06 -16.39
CA GLY A 181 11.90 13.92 -17.83
C GLY A 181 11.54 12.50 -18.27
N HIS A 182 11.44 11.53 -17.38
CA HIS A 182 10.87 10.23 -17.73
C HIS A 182 9.35 10.30 -17.86
N ALA A 183 8.81 9.65 -18.91
CA ALA A 183 7.39 9.40 -19.00
C ALA A 183 6.98 8.31 -18.00
N VAL A 184 6.00 8.60 -17.16
CA VAL A 184 5.44 7.66 -16.18
C VAL A 184 4.00 7.34 -16.54
N GLN A 185 3.64 6.06 -16.50
CA GLN A 185 2.28 5.59 -16.79
C GLN A 185 1.30 5.98 -15.67
N TYR A 186 1.81 6.01 -14.43
CA TYR A 186 1.06 6.35 -13.23
C TYR A 186 1.40 7.77 -12.74
N ALA A 187 1.48 8.74 -13.66
CA ALA A 187 1.82 10.14 -13.35
C ALA A 187 0.97 10.73 -12.23
N ASP A 188 -0.31 10.33 -12.18
CA ASP A 188 -1.28 10.82 -11.20
C ASP A 188 -0.99 10.34 -9.77
N CYS A 189 -0.23 9.25 -9.60
CA CYS A 189 0.10 8.72 -8.27
C CYS A 189 1.11 9.58 -7.48
N GLY A 190 1.82 10.49 -8.16
CA GLY A 190 2.77 11.40 -7.50
C GLY A 190 4.05 10.76 -6.97
N TYR A 191 4.24 9.44 -7.04
CA TYR A 191 5.47 8.77 -6.58
C TYR A 191 6.73 9.32 -7.22
N TYR A 192 6.68 9.62 -8.52
CA TYR A 192 7.80 10.17 -9.24
C TYR A 192 8.22 11.53 -8.68
N ASN A 193 7.26 12.44 -8.46
CA ASN A 193 7.53 13.74 -7.87
C ASN A 193 8.09 13.62 -6.45
N ARG A 194 7.59 12.67 -5.65
CA ARG A 194 8.10 12.40 -4.30
C ARG A 194 9.57 12.00 -4.34
N VAL A 195 9.94 11.07 -5.23
CA VAL A 195 11.34 10.65 -5.39
C VAL A 195 12.24 11.78 -5.87
N LEU A 196 11.74 12.66 -6.75
CA LEU A 196 12.48 13.85 -7.18
C LEU A 196 12.67 14.87 -6.05
N VAL A 197 11.74 14.94 -5.09
CA VAL A 197 11.94 15.72 -3.84
C VAL A 197 13.00 15.07 -2.97
N TYR A 198 12.94 13.75 -2.77
CA TYR A 198 13.87 13.04 -1.90
C TYR A 198 15.34 13.18 -2.35
N ASN A 199 15.58 13.26 -3.65
CA ASN A 199 16.92 13.46 -4.20
C ASN A 199 17.29 14.93 -4.48
N GLY A 200 16.41 15.89 -4.08
CA GLY A 200 16.66 17.32 -4.21
C GLY A 200 16.53 17.89 -5.63
N THR A 201 15.92 17.16 -6.57
CA THR A 201 15.75 17.63 -7.96
C THR A 201 14.65 18.68 -8.09
N ILE A 202 13.55 18.53 -7.34
CA ILE A 202 12.46 19.51 -7.23
C ILE A 202 12.21 19.83 -5.77
N THR A 203 11.53 20.94 -5.52
CA THR A 203 11.14 21.34 -4.16
C THR A 203 9.88 20.61 -3.69
N PRO A 204 9.69 20.43 -2.38
CA PRO A 204 8.43 19.91 -1.84
C PRO A 204 7.21 20.74 -2.25
N GLU A 205 7.37 22.06 -2.38
CA GLU A 205 6.32 22.99 -2.78
C GLU A 205 5.86 22.74 -4.22
N GLU A 206 6.80 22.49 -5.15
CA GLU A 206 6.49 22.13 -6.55
C GLU A 206 5.73 20.79 -6.61
N ALA A 207 6.15 19.80 -5.81
CA ALA A 207 5.45 18.52 -5.74
C ALA A 207 4.03 18.66 -5.15
N MET A 208 3.86 19.51 -4.13
CA MET A 208 2.55 19.78 -3.51
C MET A 208 1.62 20.58 -4.43
N GLU A 209 2.12 21.48 -5.25
CA GLU A 209 1.31 22.17 -6.27
C GLU A 209 0.72 21.18 -7.29
N ALA A 210 1.51 20.18 -7.69
CA ALA A 210 1.03 19.11 -8.57
C ALA A 210 -0.01 18.22 -7.85
N ALA A 211 0.23 17.85 -6.58
CA ALA A 211 -0.68 17.04 -5.76
C ALA A 211 -2.04 17.73 -5.50
N GLY A 212 -2.03 19.04 -5.31
CA GLY A 212 -3.24 19.82 -4.99
C GLY A 212 -4.32 19.84 -6.11
N LYS A 213 -4.00 19.34 -7.30
CA LYS A 213 -4.93 19.21 -8.44
C LYS A 213 -5.69 17.87 -8.44
N GLY A 214 -5.35 16.92 -7.54
CA GLY A 214 -5.98 15.62 -7.42
C GLY A 214 -7.20 15.62 -6.49
N ASP A 215 -8.03 14.59 -6.60
CA ASP A 215 -9.05 14.24 -5.60
C ASP A 215 -8.40 13.59 -4.36
N GLY A 216 -9.20 13.25 -3.34
CA GLY A 216 -8.71 12.81 -2.04
C GLY A 216 -7.70 11.68 -2.08
N HIS A 217 -7.95 10.62 -2.86
CA HIS A 217 -7.05 9.48 -2.98
C HIS A 217 -5.73 9.86 -3.67
N LEU A 218 -5.81 10.59 -4.79
CA LEU A 218 -4.63 11.06 -5.52
C LEU A 218 -3.84 12.06 -4.69
N TYR A 219 -4.53 12.97 -3.97
CA TYR A 219 -3.90 13.87 -3.03
C TYR A 219 -3.11 13.12 -1.96
N ALA A 220 -3.74 12.17 -1.27
CA ALA A 220 -3.09 11.39 -0.21
C ALA A 220 -1.85 10.65 -0.75
N THR A 221 -1.98 9.99 -1.92
CA THR A 221 -0.87 9.27 -2.54
C THR A 221 0.27 10.22 -2.91
N ALA A 222 0.00 11.38 -3.47
CA ALA A 222 1.03 12.34 -3.86
C ALA A 222 1.68 13.05 -2.65
N SER A 223 0.91 13.36 -1.61
CA SER A 223 1.35 14.25 -0.52
C SER A 223 1.92 13.51 0.70
N TYR A 224 1.57 12.24 0.94
CA TYR A 224 2.05 11.51 2.12
C TYR A 224 3.59 11.48 2.23
N GLY A 225 4.28 11.19 1.14
CA GLY A 225 5.74 11.18 1.14
C GLY A 225 6.34 12.55 1.38
N ILE A 226 5.69 13.62 0.91
CA ILE A 226 6.12 15.00 1.17
C ILE A 226 5.92 15.34 2.66
N ALA A 227 4.84 14.89 3.28
CA ALA A 227 4.66 15.03 4.72
C ALA A 227 5.78 14.31 5.50
N CYS A 228 6.13 13.09 5.10
CA CYS A 228 7.26 12.37 5.70
C CYS A 228 8.60 13.08 5.46
N TYR A 229 8.83 13.62 4.25
CA TYR A 229 10.03 14.42 3.97
C TYR A 229 10.17 15.59 4.94
N TYR A 230 9.12 16.40 5.11
CA TYR A 230 9.11 17.49 6.08
C TYR A 230 9.34 17.00 7.52
N LEU A 231 8.71 15.89 7.89
CA LEU A 231 8.87 15.30 9.23
C LEU A 231 10.33 14.94 9.51
N PHE A 232 10.99 14.25 8.58
CA PHE A 232 12.37 13.82 8.72
C PHE A 232 13.37 15.02 8.70
N HIS A 233 12.98 16.14 8.08
CA HIS A 233 13.80 17.38 8.07
C HIS A 233 13.43 18.36 9.20
N GLY A 234 12.59 17.95 10.17
CA GLY A 234 12.25 18.76 11.34
C GLY A 234 11.16 19.82 11.11
N GLU A 235 10.58 19.89 9.91
CA GLU A 235 9.52 20.84 9.56
C GLU A 235 8.13 20.32 9.97
N ARG A 236 8.00 20.02 11.28
CA ARG A 236 6.82 19.33 11.85
C ARG A 236 5.49 20.01 11.54
N ALA A 237 5.42 21.34 11.51
CA ALA A 237 4.19 22.08 11.25
C ALA A 237 3.66 21.81 9.83
N LYS A 238 4.55 21.85 8.81
CA LYS A 238 4.16 21.53 7.43
C LYS A 238 3.70 20.08 7.28
N ALA A 239 4.41 19.15 7.93
CA ALA A 239 4.00 17.74 7.94
C ALA A 239 2.63 17.55 8.57
N TYR A 240 2.35 18.22 9.70
CA TYR A 240 1.07 18.18 10.39
C TYR A 240 -0.09 18.60 9.48
N ASP A 241 0.05 19.74 8.80
CA ASP A 241 -1.02 20.29 7.94
C ASP A 241 -1.39 19.31 6.79
N ILE A 242 -0.40 18.66 6.21
CA ILE A 242 -0.61 17.66 5.15
C ILE A 242 -1.28 16.41 5.72
N LEU A 243 -0.78 15.86 6.83
CA LEU A 243 -1.31 14.65 7.44
C LEU A 243 -2.74 14.85 7.95
N LYS A 244 -3.02 16.02 8.53
CA LYS A 244 -4.37 16.42 8.93
C LYS A 244 -5.33 16.40 7.75
N LYS A 245 -4.93 16.98 6.60
CA LYS A 245 -5.77 16.99 5.41
C LYS A 245 -6.00 15.56 4.86
N ILE A 246 -5.00 14.68 4.92
CA ILE A 246 -5.17 13.27 4.54
C ILE A 246 -6.18 12.56 5.46
N ASP A 247 -6.15 12.87 6.77
CA ASP A 247 -7.07 12.27 7.74
C ASP A 247 -8.51 12.76 7.56
N GLU A 248 -8.70 14.07 7.30
CA GLU A 248 -10.00 14.70 7.07
C GLU A 248 -10.63 14.28 5.74
N ASP A 249 -9.83 13.92 4.74
CA ASP A 249 -10.30 13.53 3.42
C ASP A 249 -10.69 12.04 3.43
N SER A 250 -11.97 11.78 3.35
CA SER A 250 -12.59 10.50 3.73
C SER A 250 -12.56 9.39 2.67
N SER A 251 -11.80 9.52 1.58
CA SER A 251 -11.50 8.36 0.76
C SER A 251 -10.66 7.40 1.60
N TRP A 252 -10.99 6.12 1.65
CA TRP A 252 -10.25 5.16 2.45
C TRP A 252 -9.88 3.92 1.62
N GLY A 253 -8.81 3.26 2.01
CA GLY A 253 -8.35 2.01 1.41
C GLY A 253 -7.09 2.14 0.56
N GLY A 254 -6.57 3.35 0.35
CA GLY A 254 -5.25 3.58 -0.24
C GLY A 254 -4.12 3.48 0.78
N PHE A 255 -2.94 3.09 0.34
CA PHE A 255 -1.79 2.86 1.23
C PHE A 255 -1.31 4.14 1.92
N ALA A 256 -1.27 5.24 1.17
CA ALA A 256 -0.88 6.54 1.69
C ALA A 256 -1.90 7.09 2.71
N GLU A 257 -3.19 6.82 2.50
CA GLU A 257 -4.26 7.17 3.43
C GLU A 257 -4.11 6.40 4.75
N HIS A 258 -3.89 5.09 4.68
CA HIS A 258 -3.63 4.27 5.86
C HIS A 258 -2.38 4.74 6.62
N ALA A 259 -1.30 5.03 5.90
CA ALA A 259 -0.06 5.51 6.48
C ALA A 259 -0.22 6.91 7.09
N GLY A 260 -0.87 7.83 6.35
CA GLY A 260 -1.09 9.21 6.80
C GLY A 260 -1.95 9.28 8.06
N ARG A 261 -3.05 8.53 8.12
CA ARG A 261 -3.91 8.45 9.32
C ARG A 261 -3.17 7.87 10.52
N ARG A 262 -2.40 6.80 10.32
CA ARG A 262 -1.57 6.23 11.38
C ARG A 262 -0.59 7.27 11.93
N ASP A 263 0.13 7.96 11.04
CA ASP A 263 1.15 8.94 11.42
C ASP A 263 0.50 10.17 12.06
N PHE A 264 -0.69 10.59 11.61
CA PHE A 264 -1.46 11.68 12.22
C PHE A 264 -1.98 11.33 13.62
N ALA A 265 -2.49 10.11 13.81
CA ALA A 265 -2.94 9.66 15.12
C ALA A 265 -1.84 9.71 16.18
N GLN A 266 -0.59 9.42 15.81
CA GLN A 266 0.58 9.53 16.70
C GLN A 266 0.94 10.98 17.10
N TRP A 267 0.35 11.98 16.46
CA TRP A 267 0.57 13.38 16.77
C TRP A 267 -0.33 13.90 17.87
N GLN A 268 -1.42 13.19 18.13
CA GLN A 268 -2.43 13.59 19.13
C GLN A 268 -2.12 13.04 20.53
N ASP A 269 -1.15 12.13 20.64
CA ASP A 269 -0.63 11.56 21.88
C ASP A 269 0.68 12.27 22.31
#